data_e8d254a8d4c1af81441658438ba301b1
#
_entry.id   e8d254a8d4c1af81441658438ba301b1
#
_cell.length_a   1.000
_cell.length_b   1.000
_cell.length_c   1.000
_cell.angle_alpha   90.00
_cell.angle_beta   90.00
_cell.angle_gamma   90.00
#
_symmetry.space_group_name_H-M   'P 1'
#
loop_
_entity.id
_entity.type
_entity.pdbx_description
1 polymer ?
#
loop_
_entity_poly.entity_id
_entity_poly.type
_entity_poly.pdbx_seq_one_letter_code
_entity_poly.pdbx_strand_id
1 'polypeptide(L)'
;SNHRSWVDILVLQAVFNRRIPFLKFFLKQQLIWVPFLGLAWWALDFPFMRRYTAAYLEKHPEHRGKDLDVTRRACEKFRLIPTSVMNFVEGTRFTLAKHAAFKSPYRNLLPTRAGGTSFVLSSMGGMLHSLLDVTIAYSTGTPTLWDLCCGRVGPVIVDVQRRPIDAWMSAGDYAS
;
A
#
# COMPACT_ATOMS: atom_id res chain seq x y z
N SER A 1 -5.85 -2.70 -2.75
CA SER A 1 -6.81 -3.34 -1.84
C SER A 1 -7.47 -2.32 -0.92
N ASN A 2 -8.64 -2.65 -0.39
CA ASN A 2 -9.29 -1.96 0.74
C ASN A 2 -8.50 -2.21 2.04
N HIS A 3 -8.79 -1.43 3.10
CA HIS A 3 -8.09 -1.54 4.38
C HIS A 3 -9.04 -1.45 5.58
N ARG A 4 -9.24 -2.57 6.26
CA ARG A 4 -10.12 -2.68 7.43
C ARG A 4 -9.34 -2.83 8.73
N SER A 5 -8.33 -3.68 8.74
CA SER A 5 -7.60 -4.11 9.93
C SER A 5 -6.11 -4.25 9.66
N TRP A 6 -5.30 -4.29 10.70
CA TRP A 6 -3.92 -4.76 10.61
C TRP A 6 -3.81 -6.23 10.14
N VAL A 7 -4.88 -7.01 10.39
CA VAL A 7 -4.99 -8.41 9.96
C VAL A 7 -4.97 -8.52 8.43
N ASP A 8 -5.41 -7.50 7.69
CA ASP A 8 -5.40 -7.49 6.22
C ASP A 8 -4.01 -7.79 5.64
N ILE A 9 -2.96 -7.27 6.27
CA ILE A 9 -1.57 -7.49 5.82
C ILE A 9 -1.22 -8.98 5.91
N LEU A 10 -1.55 -9.61 7.02
CA LEU A 10 -1.27 -11.04 7.25
C LEU A 10 -2.14 -11.94 6.37
N VAL A 11 -3.40 -11.58 6.18
CA VAL A 11 -4.31 -12.27 5.25
C VAL A 11 -3.76 -12.24 3.83
N LEU A 12 -3.34 -11.07 3.34
CA LEU A 12 -2.78 -10.94 1.99
C LEU A 12 -1.46 -11.71 1.86
N GLN A 13 -0.58 -11.65 2.86
CA GLN A 13 0.64 -12.44 2.85
C GLN A 13 0.35 -13.94 2.80
N ALA A 14 -0.64 -14.42 3.54
CA ALA A 14 -1.02 -15.84 3.55
C ALA A 14 -1.66 -16.27 2.22
N VAL A 15 -2.62 -15.49 1.70
CA VAL A 15 -3.33 -15.80 0.44
C VAL A 15 -2.38 -15.83 -0.74
N PHE A 16 -1.44 -14.90 -0.80
CA PHE A 16 -0.48 -14.78 -1.91
C PHE A 16 0.81 -15.55 -1.70
N ASN A 17 0.99 -16.20 -0.55
CA ASN A 17 2.18 -16.99 -0.27
C ASN A 17 2.46 -17.99 -1.39
N ARG A 18 3.67 -17.95 -1.96
CA ARG A 18 4.13 -18.80 -3.08
C ARG A 18 3.31 -18.69 -4.38
N ARG A 19 2.36 -17.77 -4.48
CA ARG A 19 1.56 -17.54 -5.69
C ARG A 19 2.05 -16.34 -6.50
N ILE A 20 2.55 -15.33 -5.80
CA ILE A 20 3.19 -14.16 -6.39
C ILE A 20 4.47 -13.85 -5.60
N PRO A 21 5.37 -12.99 -6.12
CA PRO A 21 6.51 -12.49 -5.36
C PRO A 21 6.07 -11.86 -4.03
N PHE A 22 6.96 -11.93 -3.02
CA PHE A 22 6.68 -11.43 -1.68
C PHE A 22 6.12 -10.00 -1.69
N LEU A 23 5.01 -9.81 -0.99
CA LEU A 23 4.32 -8.52 -0.92
C LEU A 23 5.15 -7.52 -0.09
N LYS A 24 5.54 -6.43 -0.72
CA LYS A 24 6.20 -5.30 -0.08
C LYS A 24 5.28 -4.09 -0.11
N PHE A 25 5.40 -3.21 0.87
CA PHE A 25 4.70 -1.94 0.89
C PHE A 25 5.68 -0.81 1.21
N PHE A 26 5.37 0.37 0.77
CA PHE A 26 6.19 1.53 1.07
C PHE A 26 6.04 1.94 2.54
N LEU A 27 7.15 1.96 3.24
CA LEU A 27 7.23 2.33 4.65
C LEU A 27 7.66 3.79 4.80
N LYS A 28 7.12 4.46 5.81
CA LYS A 28 7.66 5.76 6.22
C LYS A 28 9.09 5.56 6.73
N GLN A 29 10.02 6.43 6.33
CA GLN A 29 11.43 6.31 6.70
C GLN A 29 11.66 6.23 8.22
N GLN A 30 10.82 6.91 9.00
CA GLN A 30 10.92 6.87 10.47
C GLN A 30 10.70 5.48 11.08
N LEU A 31 10.02 4.58 10.37
CA LEU A 31 9.74 3.22 10.84
C LEU A 31 10.99 2.32 10.89
N ILE A 32 12.10 2.73 10.25
CA ILE A 32 13.38 2.02 10.34
C ILE A 32 13.92 1.99 11.79
N TRP A 33 13.54 2.99 12.59
CA TRP A 33 13.97 3.14 13.97
C TRP A 33 13.11 2.33 14.98
N VAL A 34 12.06 1.65 14.51
CA VAL A 34 11.26 0.78 15.37
C VAL A 34 12.08 -0.46 15.71
N PRO A 35 12.36 -0.73 16.99
CA PRO A 35 13.18 -1.86 17.40
C PRO A 35 12.67 -3.17 16.80
N PHE A 36 13.58 -4.05 16.39
CA PHE A 36 13.33 -5.35 15.74
C PHE A 36 12.57 -5.26 14.40
N LEU A 37 11.45 -4.52 14.34
CA LEU A 37 10.64 -4.40 13.12
C LEU A 37 11.35 -3.60 12.03
N GLY A 38 12.00 -2.49 12.37
CA GLY A 38 12.76 -1.69 11.42
C GLY A 38 13.89 -2.49 10.78
N LEU A 39 14.61 -3.27 11.59
CA LEU A 39 15.66 -4.17 11.12
C LEU A 39 15.09 -5.28 10.22
N ALA A 40 13.95 -5.88 10.59
CA ALA A 40 13.29 -6.92 9.81
C ALA A 40 12.83 -6.38 8.45
N TRP A 41 12.21 -5.21 8.40
CA TRP A 41 11.81 -4.58 7.13
C TRP A 41 13.00 -4.20 6.27
N TRP A 42 14.10 -3.73 6.88
CA TRP A 42 15.33 -3.45 6.15
C TRP A 42 15.93 -4.73 5.58
N ALA A 43 16.02 -5.79 6.36
CA ALA A 43 16.56 -7.09 5.93
C ALA A 43 15.70 -7.75 4.82
N LEU A 44 14.38 -7.49 4.82
CA LEU A 44 13.45 -7.95 3.79
C LEU A 44 13.36 -7.00 2.58
N ASP A 45 14.23 -5.99 2.53
CA ASP A 45 14.27 -5.03 1.43
C ASP A 45 12.97 -4.26 1.18
N PHE A 46 12.24 -3.90 2.24
CA PHE A 46 11.12 -3.00 2.09
C PHE A 46 11.57 -1.60 1.67
N PRO A 47 10.91 -0.97 0.69
CA PRO A 47 11.27 0.38 0.28
C PRO A 47 10.82 1.41 1.33
N PHE A 48 11.78 2.10 1.93
CA PHE A 48 11.50 3.24 2.80
C PHE A 48 11.40 4.52 1.99
N MET A 49 10.38 5.33 2.29
CA MET A 49 10.15 6.60 1.60
C MET A 49 10.06 7.77 2.58
N ARG A 50 10.54 8.92 2.15
CA ARG A 50 10.18 10.20 2.74
C ARG A 50 8.95 10.74 2.03
N ARG A 51 7.91 11.09 2.78
CA ARG A 51 6.78 11.85 2.26
C ARG A 51 6.83 13.24 2.88
N TYR A 52 7.02 14.22 2.06
CA TYR A 52 6.88 15.60 2.47
C TYR A 52 5.40 15.98 2.50
N THR A 53 4.98 16.76 3.51
CA THR A 53 3.61 17.31 3.54
C THR A 53 3.48 18.44 2.53
N ALA A 54 2.26 18.71 2.04
CA ALA A 54 2.01 19.83 1.15
C ALA A 54 2.52 21.14 1.75
N ALA A 55 2.25 21.40 3.02
CA ALA A 55 2.74 22.59 3.74
C ALA A 55 4.27 22.68 3.81
N TYR A 56 4.98 21.55 3.85
CA TYR A 56 6.44 21.55 3.79
C TYR A 56 6.93 21.87 2.39
N LEU A 57 6.30 21.32 1.34
CA LEU A 57 6.67 21.55 -0.06
C LEU A 57 6.35 22.96 -0.53
N GLU A 58 5.37 23.64 0.08
CA GLU A 58 5.12 25.08 -0.15
C GLU A 58 6.28 25.94 0.35
N LYS A 59 6.85 25.57 1.51
CA LYS A 59 8.01 26.28 2.11
C LYS A 59 9.34 25.89 1.46
N HIS A 60 9.42 24.72 0.85
CA HIS A 60 10.62 24.13 0.28
C HIS A 60 10.37 23.56 -1.11
N PRO A 61 10.08 24.41 -2.11
CA PRO A 61 9.75 23.97 -3.47
C PRO A 61 10.87 23.17 -4.14
N GLU A 62 12.11 23.35 -3.71
CA GLU A 62 13.28 22.60 -4.17
C GLU A 62 13.27 21.11 -3.81
N HIS A 63 12.34 20.70 -2.92
CA HIS A 63 12.15 19.30 -2.54
C HIS A 63 11.06 18.60 -3.35
N ARG A 64 10.33 19.32 -4.22
CA ARG A 64 9.34 18.70 -5.11
C ARG A 64 10.02 17.71 -6.04
N GLY A 65 9.49 16.48 -6.05
CA GLY A 65 10.02 15.39 -6.89
C GLY A 65 11.23 14.65 -6.32
N LYS A 66 11.95 15.21 -5.33
CA LYS A 66 13.10 14.50 -4.73
C LYS A 66 12.72 13.21 -4.03
N ASP A 67 11.53 13.14 -3.44
CA ASP A 67 10.99 11.94 -2.83
C ASP A 67 10.71 10.85 -3.88
N LEU A 68 10.26 11.24 -5.07
CA LEU A 68 10.05 10.32 -6.19
C LEU A 68 11.39 9.77 -6.71
N ASP A 69 12.40 10.61 -6.90
CA ASP A 69 13.72 10.19 -7.37
C ASP A 69 14.42 9.27 -6.37
N VAL A 70 14.37 9.61 -5.08
CA VAL A 70 14.93 8.76 -4.01
C VAL A 70 14.23 7.41 -3.99
N THR A 71 12.90 7.40 -4.12
CA THR A 71 12.13 6.14 -4.15
C THR A 71 12.41 5.35 -5.41
N ARG A 72 12.51 6.00 -6.57
CA ARG A 72 12.86 5.34 -7.84
C ARG A 72 14.20 4.64 -7.73
N ARG A 73 15.24 5.31 -7.22
CA ARG A 73 16.56 4.70 -6.97
C ARG A 73 16.47 3.53 -5.98
N ALA A 74 15.71 3.68 -4.90
CA ALA A 74 15.51 2.59 -3.94
C ALA A 74 14.79 1.37 -4.55
N CYS A 75 13.98 1.59 -5.60
CA CYS A 75 13.26 0.55 -6.32
C CYS A 75 14.05 -0.04 -7.51
N GLU A 76 15.19 0.52 -7.92
CA GLU A 76 16.00 0.00 -9.03
C GLU A 76 16.42 -1.46 -8.83
N LYS A 77 16.68 -1.86 -7.58
CA LYS A 77 16.98 -3.24 -7.22
C LYS A 77 15.86 -4.23 -7.56
N PHE A 78 14.61 -3.76 -7.63
CA PHE A 78 13.46 -4.61 -7.98
C PHE A 78 13.38 -4.95 -9.47
N ARG A 79 14.23 -4.36 -10.30
CA ARG A 79 14.42 -4.81 -11.69
C ARG A 79 14.99 -6.22 -11.77
N LEU A 80 15.81 -6.59 -10.78
CA LEU A 80 16.50 -7.89 -10.72
C LEU A 80 15.81 -8.89 -9.79
N ILE A 81 14.92 -8.42 -8.92
CA ILE A 81 14.26 -9.25 -7.91
C ILE A 81 12.75 -9.19 -8.13
N PRO A 82 12.09 -10.34 -8.41
CA PRO A 82 10.64 -10.37 -8.52
C PRO A 82 9.99 -9.77 -7.27
N THR A 83 9.16 -8.77 -7.47
CA THR A 83 8.56 -8.01 -6.36
C THR A 83 7.10 -7.71 -6.63
N SER A 84 6.27 -7.81 -5.60
CA SER A 84 4.90 -7.33 -5.61
C SER A 84 4.77 -6.18 -4.62
N VAL A 85 4.16 -5.07 -5.06
CA VAL A 85 3.95 -3.89 -4.21
C VAL A 85 2.49 -3.81 -3.82
N MET A 86 2.23 -3.78 -2.52
CA MET A 86 0.90 -3.64 -1.96
C MET A 86 0.61 -2.18 -1.64
N ASN A 87 -0.57 -1.72 -2.02
CA ASN A 87 -1.09 -0.41 -1.66
C ASN A 87 -2.55 -0.51 -1.17
N PHE A 88 -2.85 0.15 -0.07
CA PHE A 88 -4.21 0.34 0.42
C PHE A 88 -4.74 1.65 -0.14
N VAL A 89 -5.65 1.57 -1.11
CA VAL A 89 -6.15 2.74 -1.88
C VAL A 89 -6.89 3.77 -1.04
N GLU A 90 -7.41 3.38 0.12
CA GLU A 90 -8.06 4.28 1.08
C GLU A 90 -7.05 5.13 1.88
N GLY A 91 -5.78 4.76 1.88
CA GLY A 91 -4.69 5.44 2.60
C GLY A 91 -4.78 5.38 4.13
N THR A 92 -5.87 4.84 4.68
CA THR A 92 -6.11 4.64 6.11
C THR A 92 -7.12 3.53 6.33
N ARG A 93 -7.14 2.95 7.53
CA ARG A 93 -8.13 1.92 7.90
C ARG A 93 -9.54 2.51 7.97
N PHE A 94 -10.50 1.77 7.44
CA PHE A 94 -11.91 2.09 7.51
C PHE A 94 -12.38 2.15 8.98
N THR A 95 -13.15 3.18 9.31
CA THR A 95 -13.97 3.26 10.51
C THR A 95 -15.24 4.04 10.17
N LEU A 96 -16.34 3.78 10.87
CA LEU A 96 -17.59 4.51 10.65
C LEU A 96 -17.43 6.02 10.85
N ALA A 97 -16.64 6.44 11.84
CA ALA A 97 -16.35 7.84 12.09
C ALA A 97 -15.63 8.51 10.90
N LYS A 98 -14.62 7.83 10.31
CA LYS A 98 -13.95 8.34 9.11
C LYS A 98 -14.84 8.31 7.89
N HIS A 99 -15.68 7.28 7.74
CA HIS A 99 -16.65 7.18 6.64
C HIS A 99 -17.58 8.38 6.65
N ALA A 100 -18.15 8.71 7.80
CA ALA A 100 -19.01 9.89 7.98
C ALA A 100 -18.23 11.20 7.75
N ALA A 101 -17.04 11.34 8.33
CA ALA A 101 -16.21 12.54 8.21
C ALA A 101 -15.79 12.82 6.76
N PHE A 102 -15.45 11.78 5.99
CA PHE A 102 -15.07 11.92 4.58
C PHE A 102 -16.25 11.93 3.61
N LYS A 103 -17.49 11.81 4.11
CA LYS A 103 -18.72 11.75 3.28
C LYS A 103 -18.55 10.75 2.13
N SER A 104 -18.09 9.54 2.46
CA SER A 104 -17.76 8.55 1.42
C SER A 104 -19.00 8.23 0.57
N PRO A 105 -18.89 8.22 -0.77
CA PRO A 105 -19.96 7.78 -1.65
C PRO A 105 -20.16 6.26 -1.63
N TYR A 106 -19.21 5.51 -1.05
CA TYR A 106 -19.27 4.05 -1.02
C TYR A 106 -19.86 3.56 0.30
N ARG A 107 -20.66 2.52 0.25
CA ARG A 107 -21.29 1.95 1.47
C ARG A 107 -20.28 1.41 2.49
N ASN A 108 -19.23 0.76 2.02
CA ASN A 108 -18.31 -0.03 2.86
C ASN A 108 -16.83 0.36 2.69
N LEU A 109 -16.53 1.43 1.99
CA LEU A 109 -15.17 1.88 1.70
C LEU A 109 -15.03 3.38 2.01
N LEU A 110 -13.82 3.81 2.29
CA LEU A 110 -13.50 5.24 2.29
C LEU A 110 -13.25 5.73 0.85
N PRO A 111 -13.29 7.04 0.59
CA PRO A 111 -12.89 7.59 -0.70
C PRO A 111 -11.47 7.13 -1.03
N THR A 112 -11.26 6.72 -2.28
CA THR A 112 -9.94 6.29 -2.76
C THR A 112 -9.00 7.48 -2.87
N ARG A 113 -7.74 7.26 -2.52
CA ARG A 113 -6.66 8.24 -2.66
C ARG A 113 -5.69 7.77 -3.75
N ALA A 114 -5.75 8.41 -4.90
CA ALA A 114 -4.93 8.04 -6.06
C ALA A 114 -3.43 8.18 -5.78
N GLY A 115 -3.01 9.12 -4.94
CA GLY A 115 -1.61 9.46 -4.73
C GLY A 115 -0.66 8.30 -4.39
N GLY A 116 -1.13 7.30 -3.63
CA GLY A 116 -0.31 6.12 -3.34
C GLY A 116 -0.09 5.22 -4.56
N THR A 117 -1.14 4.96 -5.32
CA THR A 117 -1.07 4.15 -6.54
C THR A 117 -0.29 4.88 -7.64
N SER A 118 -0.57 6.17 -7.85
CA SER A 118 0.17 7.01 -8.79
C SER A 118 1.66 7.03 -8.48
N PHE A 119 2.02 7.19 -7.21
CA PHE A 119 3.41 7.17 -6.79
C PHE A 119 4.12 5.84 -7.11
N VAL A 120 3.46 4.70 -6.88
CA VAL A 120 3.99 3.37 -7.24
C VAL A 120 4.16 3.26 -8.75
N LEU A 121 3.14 3.63 -9.53
CA LEU A 121 3.20 3.55 -10.98
C LEU A 121 4.25 4.48 -11.57
N SER A 122 4.40 5.70 -11.07
CA SER A 122 5.43 6.64 -11.50
C SER A 122 6.85 6.19 -11.13
N SER A 123 7.00 5.54 -9.96
CA SER A 123 8.31 5.06 -9.51
C SER A 123 8.74 3.76 -10.19
N MET A 124 7.79 2.88 -10.51
CA MET A 124 8.05 1.50 -10.92
C MET A 124 7.31 1.07 -12.19
N GLY A 125 6.55 1.96 -12.86
CA GLY A 125 5.63 1.60 -13.92
C GLY A 125 6.22 0.69 -15.01
N GLY A 126 7.44 0.97 -15.46
CA GLY A 126 8.13 0.13 -16.45
C GLY A 126 8.59 -1.26 -15.95
N MET A 127 8.46 -1.53 -14.64
CA MET A 127 8.81 -2.81 -14.02
C MET A 127 7.58 -3.64 -13.63
N LEU A 128 6.40 -3.06 -13.67
CA LEU A 128 5.15 -3.69 -13.25
C LEU A 128 4.42 -4.27 -14.45
N HIS A 129 3.99 -5.53 -14.35
CA HIS A 129 3.36 -6.27 -15.46
C HIS A 129 1.85 -6.40 -15.32
N SER A 130 1.32 -6.32 -14.10
CA SER A 130 -0.11 -6.43 -13.84
C SER A 130 -0.52 -5.80 -12.54
N LEU A 131 -1.76 -5.35 -12.46
CA LEU A 131 -2.41 -4.87 -11.26
C LEU A 131 -3.33 -5.97 -10.71
N LEU A 132 -3.21 -6.28 -9.42
CA LEU A 132 -4.17 -7.12 -8.72
C LEU A 132 -5.10 -6.22 -7.92
N ASP A 133 -6.36 -6.19 -8.33
CA ASP A 133 -7.43 -5.53 -7.57
C ASP A 133 -7.97 -6.52 -6.55
N VAL A 134 -7.81 -6.21 -5.27
CA VAL A 134 -8.07 -7.14 -4.18
C VAL A 134 -9.06 -6.55 -3.20
N THR A 135 -10.12 -7.28 -2.92
CA THR A 135 -11.12 -6.92 -1.92
C THR A 135 -11.15 -7.95 -0.79
N ILE A 136 -11.03 -7.46 0.45
CA ILE A 136 -11.07 -8.27 1.66
C ILE A 136 -12.39 -8.01 2.39
N ALA A 137 -13.11 -9.08 2.72
CA ALA A 137 -14.33 -9.02 3.53
C ALA A 137 -14.25 -10.01 4.70
N TYR A 138 -14.66 -9.56 5.88
CA TYR A 138 -14.74 -10.35 7.09
C TYR A 138 -16.20 -10.65 7.40
N SER A 139 -16.54 -11.92 7.63
CA SER A 139 -17.90 -12.35 7.90
C SER A 139 -18.40 -11.98 9.30
N THR A 140 -17.50 -11.90 10.28
CA THR A 140 -17.80 -11.68 11.70
C THR A 140 -17.45 -10.27 12.21
N GLY A 141 -17.28 -9.31 11.29
CA GLY A 141 -16.84 -7.94 11.63
C GLY A 141 -15.33 -7.76 11.53
N THR A 142 -14.87 -6.54 11.77
CA THR A 142 -13.46 -6.18 11.62
C THR A 142 -12.61 -6.75 12.75
N PRO A 143 -11.70 -7.72 12.49
CA PRO A 143 -10.91 -8.34 13.54
C PRO A 143 -9.78 -7.43 14.02
N THR A 144 -9.36 -7.61 15.27
CA THR A 144 -8.11 -7.06 15.80
C THR A 144 -6.96 -8.06 15.62
N LEU A 145 -5.71 -7.61 15.77
CA LEU A 145 -4.56 -8.52 15.81
C LEU A 145 -4.67 -9.54 16.95
N TRP A 146 -5.27 -9.13 18.08
CA TRP A 146 -5.49 -10.03 19.20
C TRP A 146 -6.51 -11.12 18.88
N ASP A 147 -7.56 -10.81 18.13
CA ASP A 147 -8.52 -11.80 17.66
C ASP A 147 -7.85 -12.84 16.75
N LEU A 148 -6.92 -12.39 15.90
CA LEU A 148 -6.12 -13.31 15.08
C LEU A 148 -5.24 -14.22 15.95
N CYS A 149 -4.51 -13.67 16.91
CA CYS A 149 -3.67 -14.45 17.81
C CYS A 149 -4.46 -15.47 18.65
N CYS A 150 -5.70 -15.13 18.99
CA CYS A 150 -6.59 -16.01 19.76
C CYS A 150 -7.42 -16.97 18.88
N GLY A 151 -7.23 -16.97 17.55
CA GLY A 151 -8.01 -17.82 16.65
C GLY A 151 -9.49 -17.46 16.54
N ARG A 152 -9.88 -16.22 16.88
CA ARG A 152 -11.26 -15.74 16.87
C ARG A 152 -11.68 -15.08 15.55
N VAL A 153 -10.80 -15.05 14.57
CA VAL A 153 -11.13 -14.52 13.24
C VAL A 153 -11.96 -15.54 12.48
N GLY A 154 -13.20 -15.17 12.14
CA GLY A 154 -14.06 -15.99 11.31
C GLY A 154 -13.58 -16.09 9.86
N PRO A 155 -14.37 -16.70 8.96
CA PRO A 155 -14.02 -16.80 7.56
C PRO A 155 -13.73 -15.45 6.92
N VAL A 156 -12.63 -15.39 6.17
CA VAL A 156 -12.21 -14.20 5.42
C VAL A 156 -12.38 -14.48 3.94
N ILE A 157 -13.12 -13.63 3.25
CA ILE A 157 -13.31 -13.70 1.81
C ILE A 157 -12.32 -12.71 1.17
N VAL A 158 -11.53 -13.22 0.23
CA VAL A 158 -10.59 -12.40 -0.55
C VAL A 158 -10.92 -12.60 -2.03
N ASP A 159 -11.48 -11.55 -2.63
CA ASP A 159 -11.70 -11.51 -4.08
C ASP A 159 -10.49 -10.87 -4.76
N VAL A 160 -10.02 -11.48 -5.85
CA VAL A 160 -8.82 -11.05 -6.56
C VAL A 160 -9.11 -10.99 -8.06
N GLN A 161 -9.00 -9.79 -8.62
CA GLN A 161 -9.14 -9.55 -10.05
C GLN A 161 -7.82 -9.06 -10.63
N ARG A 162 -7.32 -9.76 -11.64
CA ARG A 162 -6.13 -9.31 -12.40
C ARG A 162 -6.54 -8.34 -13.48
N ARG A 163 -5.88 -7.17 -13.50
CA ARG A 163 -6.06 -6.14 -14.51
C ARG A 163 -4.74 -5.86 -15.24
N PRO A 164 -4.73 -5.60 -16.55
CA PRO A 164 -3.56 -5.11 -17.24
C PRO A 164 -3.19 -3.72 -16.70
N ILE A 165 -1.92 -3.35 -16.85
CA ILE A 165 -1.46 -1.98 -16.63
C ILE A 165 -1.38 -1.34 -18.01
N ASP A 166 -2.30 -0.43 -18.31
CA ASP A 166 -2.30 0.31 -19.56
C ASP A 166 -1.16 1.33 -19.58
N ALA A 167 -0.62 1.61 -20.77
CA ALA A 167 0.50 2.53 -20.94
C ALA A 167 0.23 3.94 -20.37
N TRP A 168 -1.01 4.41 -20.42
CA TRP A 168 -1.42 5.69 -19.84
C TRP A 168 -1.31 5.74 -18.31
N MET A 169 -1.43 4.59 -17.62
CA MET A 169 -1.29 4.50 -16.16
C MET A 169 0.16 4.73 -15.70
N SER A 170 1.14 4.50 -16.57
CA SER A 170 2.56 4.70 -16.26
C SER A 170 3.11 6.02 -16.80
N ALA A 171 2.41 6.66 -17.74
CA ALA A 171 2.83 7.91 -18.39
C ALA A 171 2.27 9.18 -17.73
N GLY A 172 1.42 9.06 -16.73
CA GLY A 172 0.66 10.19 -16.19
C GLY A 172 1.44 11.05 -15.22
N ASP A 173 1.51 12.34 -15.52
CA ASP A 173 1.67 13.42 -14.56
C ASP A 173 0.40 13.47 -13.66
N TYR A 174 0.40 12.72 -12.57
CA TYR A 174 -0.69 12.76 -11.58
C TYR A 174 -0.50 13.89 -10.54
N ALA A 175 0.07 15.01 -10.98
CA ALA A 175 0.18 16.23 -10.20
C ALA A 175 -1.07 17.10 -10.40
N SER A 176 -2.23 16.60 -9.93
CA SER A 176 -3.41 17.45 -9.72
C SER A 176 -4.21 16.97 -8.51
#